data_aae18acc9ab4fae01828af53b6fffa4e
#
_entry.id   aae18acc9ab4fae01828af53b6fffa4e
#
_cell.length_a   1.000
_cell.length_b   1.000
_cell.length_c   1.000
_cell.angle_alpha   90.00
_cell.angle_beta   90.00
_cell.angle_gamma   90.00
#
_symmetry.space_group_name_H-M   'P 1'
#
loop_
_entity.id
_entity.type
_entity.pdbx_description
1 polymer ?
#
loop_
_entity_poly.entity_id
_entity_poly.type
_entity_poly.pdbx_seq_one_letter_code
_entity_poly.pdbx_strand_id
1 'polypeptide(L)'
;MKQRLWSIFNNESALGRAMNVCGIVIAANIMFVLVSMPVVTAGPAFAAMYHVMLRFLRSDGEINPFKEFWIGLKSNFRQAIIVWLLFLVVVIIGIMDIRFAMYAKGVMTIFKYLIYLIFGIALILVSHMAPVMAAFADTIPHLARNSAFFASKNPVRALAIAALNIGPIILTYYDLQRLPLYAFMWAVFGFGAIAMIVSKMLIKDFNVYLPELDEFGYPVEEGQEDGEMPDL
;
A
#
# COMPACT_ATOMS: atom_id res chain seq x y z
N MET A 1 -38.98 -3.33 17.02
CA MET A 1 -37.70 -3.99 17.34
C MET A 1 -36.85 -4.24 16.09
N LYS A 2 -37.35 -4.79 14.99
CA LYS A 2 -36.62 -4.96 13.71
C LYS A 2 -36.06 -3.65 13.14
N GLN A 3 -36.80 -2.54 13.10
CA GLN A 3 -36.32 -1.26 12.57
C GLN A 3 -35.16 -0.65 13.35
N ARG A 4 -35.11 -0.83 14.69
CA ARG A 4 -33.96 -0.40 15.51
C ARG A 4 -32.70 -1.21 15.25
N LEU A 5 -32.81 -2.49 14.92
CA LEU A 5 -31.66 -3.32 14.55
C LEU A 5 -31.12 -2.92 13.18
N TRP A 6 -31.98 -2.63 12.21
CA TRP A 6 -31.57 -2.16 10.88
C TRP A 6 -30.86 -0.79 10.92
N SER A 7 -31.28 0.13 11.79
CA SER A 7 -30.60 1.43 11.93
C SER A 7 -29.19 1.33 12.57
N ILE A 8 -28.91 0.27 13.32
CA ILE A 8 -27.58 0.03 13.90
C ILE A 8 -26.60 -0.46 12.82
N PHE A 9 -27.08 -1.19 11.82
CA PHE A 9 -26.26 -1.75 10.72
C PHE A 9 -26.23 -0.86 9.46
N ASN A 10 -26.94 0.27 9.46
CA ASN A 10 -26.90 1.21 8.36
C ASN A 10 -25.53 1.91 8.32
N ASN A 11 -24.98 2.18 7.11
CA ASN A 11 -23.70 2.86 6.89
C ASN A 11 -23.60 4.23 7.61
N GLU A 12 -24.74 4.83 7.95
CA GLU A 12 -24.79 6.07 8.72
C GLU A 12 -24.41 5.91 10.20
N SER A 13 -24.53 4.70 10.76
CA SER A 13 -24.13 4.42 12.14
C SER A 13 -22.61 4.23 12.26
N ALA A 14 -22.03 4.58 13.43
CA ALA A 14 -20.61 4.35 13.70
C ALA A 14 -20.22 2.86 13.59
N LEU A 15 -21.12 1.96 14.01
CA LEU A 15 -20.92 0.51 13.91
C LEU A 15 -20.99 0.05 12.45
N GLY A 16 -21.94 0.53 11.66
CA GLY A 16 -22.05 0.20 10.23
C GLY A 16 -20.81 0.63 9.45
N ARG A 17 -20.31 1.85 9.69
CA ARG A 17 -19.04 2.31 9.10
C ARG A 17 -17.85 1.43 9.50
N ALA A 18 -17.73 1.07 10.78
CA ALA A 18 -16.65 0.18 11.23
C ALA A 18 -16.74 -1.20 10.58
N MET A 19 -17.92 -1.78 10.46
CA MET A 19 -18.15 -3.07 9.79
C MET A 19 -17.81 -3.00 8.29
N ASN A 20 -18.17 -1.91 7.61
CA ASN A 20 -17.82 -1.69 6.21
C ASN A 20 -16.31 -1.61 6.02
N VAL A 21 -15.60 -0.81 6.83
CA VAL A 21 -14.13 -0.75 6.82
C VAL A 21 -13.52 -2.14 7.02
N CYS A 22 -13.97 -2.89 8.02
CA CYS A 22 -13.48 -4.25 8.28
C CYS A 22 -13.76 -5.17 7.09
N GLY A 23 -14.93 -5.12 6.49
CA GLY A 23 -15.30 -5.90 5.31
C GLY A 23 -14.39 -5.62 4.12
N ILE A 24 -14.13 -4.35 3.80
CA ILE A 24 -13.22 -3.94 2.72
C ILE A 24 -11.79 -4.42 2.99
N VAL A 25 -11.30 -4.23 4.22
CA VAL A 25 -9.94 -4.64 4.61
C VAL A 25 -9.77 -6.16 4.47
N ILE A 26 -10.72 -6.93 4.99
CA ILE A 26 -10.68 -8.41 4.92
C ILE A 26 -10.78 -8.89 3.47
N ALA A 27 -11.71 -8.36 2.69
CA ALA A 27 -11.89 -8.73 1.28
C ALA A 27 -10.61 -8.46 0.47
N ALA A 28 -10.04 -7.26 0.58
CA ALA A 28 -8.82 -6.90 -0.13
C ALA A 28 -7.61 -7.74 0.34
N ASN A 29 -7.52 -8.06 1.65
CA ASN A 29 -6.47 -8.92 2.19
C ASN A 29 -6.56 -10.35 1.65
N ILE A 30 -7.75 -10.94 1.63
CA ILE A 30 -7.95 -12.30 1.08
C ILE A 30 -7.55 -12.34 -0.39
N MET A 31 -7.97 -11.35 -1.20
CA MET A 31 -7.58 -11.25 -2.61
C MET A 31 -6.06 -11.12 -2.74
N PHE A 32 -5.43 -10.28 -1.92
CA PHE A 32 -3.98 -10.14 -1.87
C PHE A 32 -3.30 -11.49 -1.60
N VAL A 33 -3.69 -12.20 -0.55
CA VAL A 33 -3.09 -13.49 -0.17
C VAL A 33 -3.23 -14.52 -1.31
N LEU A 34 -4.43 -14.64 -1.90
CA LEU A 34 -4.68 -15.59 -2.99
C LEU A 34 -3.83 -15.27 -4.24
N VAL A 35 -3.76 -14.00 -4.64
CA VAL A 35 -3.00 -13.58 -5.84
C VAL A 35 -1.49 -13.58 -5.58
N SER A 36 -1.06 -13.46 -4.33
CA SER A 36 0.36 -13.50 -3.93
C SER A 36 0.93 -14.91 -3.77
N MET A 37 0.12 -15.97 -3.91
CA MET A 37 0.63 -17.36 -3.82
C MET A 37 1.80 -17.63 -4.75
N PRO A 38 1.80 -17.20 -6.03
CA PRO A 38 3.02 -17.12 -6.80
C PRO A 38 3.80 -15.87 -6.35
N VAL A 39 4.98 -16.06 -5.76
CA VAL A 39 5.81 -14.96 -5.21
C VAL A 39 6.00 -13.79 -6.19
N VAL A 40 6.05 -14.09 -7.49
CA VAL A 40 6.22 -13.08 -8.55
C VAL A 40 5.04 -12.10 -8.62
N THR A 41 3.82 -12.55 -8.31
CA THR A 41 2.61 -11.71 -8.37
C THR A 41 2.34 -10.95 -7.07
N ALA A 42 3.16 -11.16 -6.03
CA ALA A 42 2.97 -10.47 -4.75
C ALA A 42 3.11 -8.94 -4.87
N GLY A 43 4.02 -8.44 -5.72
CA GLY A 43 4.16 -7.00 -5.97
C GLY A 43 2.91 -6.36 -6.60
N PRO A 44 2.43 -6.86 -7.73
CA PRO A 44 1.16 -6.42 -8.31
C PRO A 44 -0.04 -6.53 -7.36
N ALA A 45 -0.12 -7.63 -6.61
CA ALA A 45 -1.19 -7.82 -5.62
C ALA A 45 -1.11 -6.80 -4.48
N PHE A 46 0.10 -6.42 -4.06
CA PHE A 46 0.32 -5.40 -3.05
C PHE A 46 -0.11 -4.01 -3.53
N ALA A 47 0.26 -3.63 -4.76
CA ALA A 47 -0.20 -2.38 -5.38
C ALA A 47 -1.73 -2.37 -5.54
N ALA A 48 -2.35 -3.49 -5.96
CA ALA A 48 -3.80 -3.63 -6.07
C ALA A 48 -4.52 -3.46 -4.72
N MET A 49 -3.97 -4.01 -3.65
CA MET A 49 -4.51 -3.84 -2.30
C MET A 49 -4.48 -2.37 -1.87
N TYR A 50 -3.38 -1.64 -2.12
CA TYR A 50 -3.32 -0.19 -1.87
C TYR A 50 -4.31 0.59 -2.73
N HIS A 51 -4.52 0.18 -3.99
CA HIS A 51 -5.53 0.79 -4.86
C HIS A 51 -6.93 0.70 -4.23
N VAL A 52 -7.33 -0.46 -3.72
CA VAL A 52 -8.61 -0.63 -3.01
C VAL A 52 -8.71 0.31 -1.81
N MET A 53 -7.65 0.40 -0.98
CA MET A 53 -7.66 1.25 0.22
C MET A 53 -7.76 2.74 -0.12
N LEU A 54 -6.98 3.20 -1.11
CA LEU A 54 -7.00 4.60 -1.55
C LEU A 54 -8.36 4.94 -2.19
N ARG A 55 -8.90 4.03 -3.01
CA ARG A 55 -10.22 4.21 -3.62
C ARG A 55 -11.32 4.31 -2.58
N PHE A 56 -11.32 3.40 -1.60
CA PHE A 56 -12.25 3.42 -0.47
C PHE A 56 -12.20 4.74 0.32
N LEU A 57 -11.00 5.28 0.56
CA LEU A 57 -10.82 6.53 1.31
C LEU A 57 -11.26 7.78 0.53
N ARG A 58 -11.39 7.68 -0.82
CA ARG A 58 -11.76 8.79 -1.70
C ARG A 58 -13.22 8.74 -2.17
N SER A 59 -13.91 7.63 -2.00
CA SER A 59 -15.29 7.38 -2.51
C SER A 59 -16.34 7.31 -1.41
N ASP A 60 -16.16 8.02 -0.30
CA ASP A 60 -17.08 8.03 0.85
C ASP A 60 -17.51 6.65 1.36
N GLY A 61 -16.69 5.63 1.05
CA GLY A 61 -16.86 4.28 1.58
C GLY A 61 -17.75 3.34 0.75
N GLU A 62 -18.22 3.75 -0.42
CA GLU A 62 -19.06 2.91 -1.31
C GLU A 62 -18.24 2.35 -2.48
N ILE A 63 -17.59 1.21 -2.27
CA ILE A 63 -16.84 0.51 -3.33
C ILE A 63 -17.11 -1.00 -3.31
N ASN A 64 -16.92 -1.64 -4.47
CA ASN A 64 -16.80 -3.09 -4.54
C ASN A 64 -15.31 -3.48 -4.47
N PRO A 65 -14.80 -4.03 -3.34
CA PRO A 65 -13.40 -4.31 -3.15
C PRO A 65 -12.83 -5.32 -4.17
N PHE A 66 -13.65 -6.28 -4.62
CA PHE A 66 -13.23 -7.27 -5.62
C PHE A 66 -13.01 -6.62 -6.98
N LYS A 67 -13.92 -5.75 -7.41
CA LYS A 67 -13.81 -5.02 -8.69
C LYS A 67 -12.59 -4.10 -8.65
N GLU A 68 -12.45 -3.29 -7.61
CA GLU A 68 -11.34 -2.35 -7.47
C GLU A 68 -9.98 -3.06 -7.37
N PHE A 69 -9.91 -4.22 -6.70
CA PHE A 69 -8.70 -5.01 -6.66
C PHE A 69 -8.25 -5.47 -8.06
N TRP A 70 -9.17 -5.97 -8.88
CA TRP A 70 -8.87 -6.39 -10.25
C TRP A 70 -8.50 -5.23 -11.16
N ILE A 71 -9.10 -4.05 -10.97
CA ILE A 71 -8.72 -2.82 -11.69
C ILE A 71 -7.29 -2.46 -11.31
N GLY A 72 -6.98 -2.33 -10.02
CA GLY A 72 -5.64 -2.00 -9.52
C GLY A 72 -4.58 -3.01 -9.92
N LEU A 73 -4.93 -4.33 -9.94
CA LEU A 73 -4.02 -5.38 -10.37
C LEU A 73 -3.65 -5.25 -11.86
N LYS A 74 -4.64 -5.00 -12.72
CA LYS A 74 -4.41 -4.92 -14.17
C LYS A 74 -3.71 -3.63 -14.59
N SER A 75 -4.04 -2.51 -13.95
CA SER A 75 -3.53 -1.18 -14.34
C SER A 75 -2.00 -1.07 -14.24
N ASN A 76 -1.41 -1.70 -13.21
CA ASN A 76 0.03 -1.56 -12.91
C ASN A 76 0.79 -2.89 -12.99
N PHE A 77 0.20 -3.95 -13.55
CA PHE A 77 0.72 -5.32 -13.45
C PHE A 77 2.20 -5.46 -13.87
N ARG A 78 2.55 -4.98 -15.08
CA ARG A 78 3.91 -5.10 -15.62
C ARG A 78 4.93 -4.30 -14.81
N GLN A 79 4.58 -3.07 -14.44
CA GLN A 79 5.47 -2.22 -13.66
C GLN A 79 5.66 -2.76 -12.24
N ALA A 80 4.59 -3.22 -11.61
CA ALA A 80 4.64 -3.78 -10.27
C ALA A 80 5.46 -5.07 -10.20
N ILE A 81 5.43 -5.93 -11.23
CA ILE A 81 6.32 -7.10 -11.30
C ILE A 81 7.78 -6.67 -11.37
N ILE A 82 8.13 -5.73 -12.25
CA ILE A 82 9.52 -5.28 -12.42
C ILE A 82 10.04 -4.68 -11.10
N VAL A 83 9.25 -3.78 -10.51
CA VAL A 83 9.62 -3.15 -9.22
C VAL A 83 9.77 -4.20 -8.12
N TRP A 84 8.88 -5.18 -8.06
CA TRP A 84 8.93 -6.25 -7.08
C TRP A 84 10.16 -7.15 -7.24
N LEU A 85 10.47 -7.57 -8.47
CA LEU A 85 11.66 -8.37 -8.74
C LEU A 85 12.95 -7.61 -8.40
N LEU A 86 13.04 -6.32 -8.76
CA LEU A 86 14.15 -5.47 -8.35
C LEU A 86 14.24 -5.36 -6.82
N PHE A 87 13.12 -5.22 -6.15
CA PHE A 87 13.09 -5.22 -4.68
C PHE A 87 13.60 -6.53 -4.08
N LEU A 88 13.16 -7.68 -4.61
CA LEU A 88 13.66 -8.99 -4.14
C LEU A 88 15.18 -9.11 -4.31
N VAL A 89 15.71 -8.64 -5.44
CA VAL A 89 17.19 -8.61 -5.66
C VAL A 89 17.86 -7.74 -4.60
N VAL A 90 17.35 -6.53 -4.34
CA VAL A 90 17.89 -5.63 -3.31
C VAL A 90 17.83 -6.27 -1.92
N VAL A 91 16.73 -6.94 -1.58
CA VAL A 91 16.59 -7.65 -0.29
C VAL A 91 17.60 -8.79 -0.17
N ILE A 92 17.78 -9.61 -1.22
CA ILE A 92 18.74 -10.71 -1.22
C ILE A 92 20.18 -10.18 -1.03
N ILE A 93 20.56 -9.16 -1.81
CA ILE A 93 21.87 -8.51 -1.68
C ILE A 93 22.03 -7.94 -0.27
N GLY A 94 21.03 -7.20 0.24
CA GLY A 94 21.09 -6.61 1.57
C GLY A 94 21.25 -7.64 2.69
N ILE A 95 20.58 -8.80 2.60
CA ILE A 95 20.72 -9.90 3.56
C ILE A 95 22.15 -10.48 3.49
N MET A 96 22.69 -10.66 2.28
CA MET A 96 24.07 -11.16 2.09
C MET A 96 25.09 -10.17 2.65
N ASP A 97 24.93 -8.87 2.37
CA ASP A 97 25.81 -7.80 2.85
C ASP A 97 25.75 -7.68 4.39
N ILE A 98 24.57 -7.77 4.98
CA ILE A 98 24.40 -7.76 6.44
C ILE A 98 25.13 -8.96 7.07
N ARG A 99 25.02 -10.15 6.51
CA ARG A 99 25.73 -11.34 6.99
C ARG A 99 27.24 -11.20 6.87
N PHE A 100 27.72 -10.72 5.73
CA PHE A 100 29.15 -10.45 5.54
C PHE A 100 29.66 -9.38 6.52
N ALA A 101 28.91 -8.31 6.70
CA ALA A 101 29.25 -7.20 7.60
C ALA A 101 29.31 -7.61 9.09
N MET A 102 28.63 -8.71 9.50
CA MET A 102 28.72 -9.22 10.87
C MET A 102 30.14 -9.69 11.24
N TYR A 103 30.94 -10.09 10.25
CA TYR A 103 32.34 -10.52 10.45
C TYR A 103 33.35 -9.39 10.27
N ALA A 104 32.92 -8.18 9.91
CA ALA A 104 33.77 -7.03 9.66
C ALA A 104 34.47 -6.55 10.96
N LYS A 105 35.79 -6.34 10.90
CA LYS A 105 36.61 -5.82 12.00
C LYS A 105 37.42 -4.60 11.55
N GLY A 106 37.84 -3.77 12.50
CA GLY A 106 38.67 -2.59 12.24
C GLY A 106 37.93 -1.57 11.35
N VAL A 107 38.64 -1.02 10.36
CA VAL A 107 38.11 0.00 9.43
C VAL A 107 36.88 -0.48 8.67
N MET A 108 36.76 -1.78 8.39
CA MET A 108 35.58 -2.39 7.77
C MET A 108 34.30 -2.20 8.56
N THR A 109 34.36 -1.90 9.85
CA THR A 109 33.18 -1.61 10.68
C THR A 109 32.47 -0.33 10.22
N ILE A 110 33.20 0.65 9.68
CA ILE A 110 32.60 1.90 9.16
C ILE A 110 31.75 1.57 7.92
N PHE A 111 32.26 0.74 7.00
CA PHE A 111 31.52 0.30 5.81
C PHE A 111 30.24 -0.47 6.17
N LYS A 112 30.26 -1.26 7.24
CA LYS A 112 29.09 -1.94 7.77
C LYS A 112 27.95 -0.97 8.09
N TYR A 113 28.22 0.11 8.80
CA TYR A 113 27.18 1.09 9.14
C TYR A 113 26.70 1.85 7.90
N LEU A 114 27.55 2.11 6.93
CA LEU A 114 27.17 2.71 5.65
C LEU A 114 26.22 1.80 4.87
N ILE A 115 26.50 0.49 4.80
CA ILE A 115 25.61 -0.52 4.19
C ILE A 115 24.24 -0.53 4.88
N TYR A 116 24.21 -0.55 6.21
CA TYR A 116 22.95 -0.53 6.95
C TYR A 116 22.13 0.75 6.70
N LEU A 117 22.80 1.90 6.59
CA LEU A 117 22.16 3.17 6.25
C LEU A 117 21.54 3.14 4.85
N ILE A 118 22.30 2.71 3.85
CA ILE A 118 21.84 2.62 2.46
C ILE A 118 20.66 1.65 2.36
N PHE A 119 20.76 0.49 2.99
CA PHE A 119 19.69 -0.51 3.00
C PHE A 119 18.44 0.00 3.72
N GLY A 120 18.59 0.71 4.84
CA GLY A 120 17.48 1.35 5.55
C GLY A 120 16.76 2.39 4.70
N ILE A 121 17.50 3.24 3.98
CA ILE A 121 16.92 4.21 3.03
C ILE A 121 16.18 3.49 1.90
N ALA A 122 16.75 2.43 1.33
CA ALA A 122 16.12 1.63 0.29
C ALA A 122 14.80 1.02 0.77
N LEU A 123 14.74 0.48 1.99
CA LEU A 123 13.52 -0.06 2.59
C LEU A 123 12.44 1.00 2.79
N ILE A 124 12.82 2.22 3.21
CA ILE A 124 11.88 3.35 3.32
C ILE A 124 11.28 3.69 1.96
N LEU A 125 12.12 3.83 0.92
CA LEU A 125 11.68 4.17 -0.43
C LEU A 125 10.73 3.10 -1.00
N VAL A 126 11.08 1.83 -0.85
CA VAL A 126 10.26 0.71 -1.34
C VAL A 126 8.93 0.64 -0.60
N SER A 127 8.90 0.92 0.71
CA SER A 127 7.65 0.98 1.48
C SER A 127 6.67 2.04 0.96
N HIS A 128 7.15 3.06 0.24
CA HIS A 128 6.32 4.09 -0.39
C HIS A 128 5.95 3.74 -1.85
N MET A 129 6.69 2.84 -2.51
CA MET A 129 6.45 2.57 -3.95
C MET A 129 5.07 1.97 -4.22
N ALA A 130 4.61 1.03 -3.41
CA ALA A 130 3.31 0.39 -3.62
C ALA A 130 2.12 1.37 -3.51
N PRO A 131 2.00 2.19 -2.44
CA PRO A 131 0.94 3.20 -2.36
C PRO A 131 1.07 4.29 -3.42
N VAL A 132 2.29 4.72 -3.79
CA VAL A 132 2.50 5.70 -4.87
C VAL A 132 2.10 5.11 -6.22
N MET A 133 2.46 3.87 -6.52
CA MET A 133 2.07 3.17 -7.75
C MET A 133 0.55 2.99 -7.83
N ALA A 134 -0.10 2.74 -6.70
CA ALA A 134 -1.56 2.60 -6.63
C ALA A 134 -2.30 3.92 -6.87
N ALA A 135 -1.68 5.05 -6.51
CA ALA A 135 -2.26 6.40 -6.64
C ALA A 135 -1.98 7.04 -8.00
N PHE A 136 -0.79 6.82 -8.57
CA PHE A 136 -0.29 7.52 -9.75
C PHE A 136 0.09 6.53 -10.87
N ALA A 137 -0.53 6.70 -12.04
CA ALA A 137 -0.14 5.95 -13.25
C ALA A 137 1.07 6.64 -13.89
N ASP A 138 2.28 6.13 -13.60
CA ASP A 138 3.52 6.77 -14.06
C ASP A 138 4.60 5.73 -14.43
N THR A 139 5.69 6.17 -15.05
CA THR A 139 6.83 5.30 -15.39
C THR A 139 7.65 4.94 -14.14
N ILE A 140 8.36 3.81 -14.16
CA ILE A 140 9.15 3.32 -13.00
C ILE A 140 10.12 4.38 -12.45
N PRO A 141 10.90 5.14 -13.27
CA PRO A 141 11.77 6.19 -12.75
C PRO A 141 11.01 7.32 -12.05
N HIS A 142 9.85 7.71 -12.58
CA HIS A 142 8.99 8.73 -11.97
C HIS A 142 8.37 8.20 -10.67
N LEU A 143 7.93 6.93 -10.62
CA LEU A 143 7.44 6.30 -9.39
C LEU A 143 8.50 6.29 -8.29
N ALA A 144 9.76 5.98 -8.63
CA ALA A 144 10.86 6.03 -7.66
C ALA A 144 11.11 7.46 -7.15
N ARG A 145 11.09 8.46 -8.05
CA ARG A 145 11.24 9.88 -7.69
C ARG A 145 10.07 10.37 -6.83
N ASN A 146 8.85 10.01 -7.20
CA ASN A 146 7.65 10.37 -6.44
C ASN A 146 7.65 9.70 -5.05
N SER A 147 8.08 8.44 -4.96
CA SER A 147 8.25 7.75 -3.67
C SER A 147 9.27 8.44 -2.77
N ALA A 148 10.42 8.86 -3.33
CA ALA A 148 11.42 9.64 -2.61
C ALA A 148 10.87 11.02 -2.18
N PHE A 149 10.11 11.69 -3.03
CA PHE A 149 9.47 12.98 -2.72
C PHE A 149 8.50 12.84 -1.55
N PHE A 150 7.56 11.88 -1.59
CA PHE A 150 6.60 11.69 -0.49
C PHE A 150 7.25 11.21 0.81
N ALA A 151 8.31 10.39 0.72
CA ALA A 151 9.08 9.98 1.88
C ALA A 151 9.85 11.17 2.51
N SER A 152 10.44 12.04 1.71
CA SER A 152 11.20 13.21 2.19
C SER A 152 10.33 14.33 2.76
N LYS A 153 9.07 14.44 2.31
CA LYS A 153 8.11 15.46 2.78
C LYS A 153 7.85 15.39 4.28
N ASN A 154 7.85 14.17 4.84
CA ASN A 154 7.73 13.94 6.29
C ASN A 154 8.54 12.70 6.70
N PRO A 155 9.83 12.87 7.07
CA PRO A 155 10.71 11.75 7.40
C PRO A 155 10.22 10.89 8.58
N VAL A 156 9.59 11.49 9.59
CA VAL A 156 9.05 10.75 10.74
C VAL A 156 7.92 9.82 10.28
N ARG A 157 7.03 10.32 9.44
CA ARG A 157 5.95 9.50 8.86
C ARG A 157 6.51 8.41 7.94
N ALA A 158 7.55 8.72 7.18
CA ALA A 158 8.20 7.74 6.31
C ALA A 158 8.81 6.59 7.12
N LEU A 159 9.45 6.87 8.24
CA LEU A 159 9.93 5.86 9.18
C LEU A 159 8.79 5.05 9.78
N ALA A 160 7.69 5.69 10.17
CA ALA A 160 6.51 4.99 10.69
C ALA A 160 5.88 4.04 9.65
N ILE A 161 5.78 4.46 8.39
CA ILE A 161 5.29 3.62 7.28
C ILE A 161 6.22 2.42 7.05
N ALA A 162 7.53 2.63 7.03
CA ALA A 162 8.49 1.53 6.90
C ALA A 162 8.39 0.57 8.09
N ALA A 163 8.28 1.09 9.32
CA ALA A 163 8.12 0.27 10.52
C ALA A 163 6.81 -0.53 10.50
N LEU A 164 5.71 0.03 10.02
CA LEU A 164 4.42 -0.67 9.88
C LEU A 164 4.48 -1.79 8.82
N ASN A 165 5.18 -1.58 7.71
CA ASN A 165 5.30 -2.60 6.67
C ASN A 165 6.28 -3.73 7.04
N ILE A 166 7.36 -3.43 7.74
CA ILE A 166 8.47 -4.36 7.98
C ILE A 166 8.43 -4.93 9.41
N GLY A 167 8.08 -4.11 10.39
CA GLY A 167 8.11 -4.47 11.81
C GLY A 167 7.32 -5.72 12.15
N PRO A 168 6.04 -5.86 11.73
CA PRO A 168 5.25 -7.04 12.03
C PRO A 168 5.79 -8.32 11.38
N ILE A 169 6.45 -8.23 10.22
CA ILE A 169 7.12 -9.37 9.56
C ILE A 169 8.33 -9.81 10.40
N ILE A 170 9.13 -8.84 10.85
CA ILE A 170 10.27 -9.09 11.75
C ILE A 170 9.79 -9.71 13.05
N LEU A 171 8.73 -9.19 13.65
CA LEU A 171 8.14 -9.72 14.87
C LEU A 171 7.70 -11.18 14.70
N THR A 172 7.05 -11.51 13.59
CA THR A 172 6.64 -12.87 13.25
C THR A 172 7.85 -13.81 13.16
N TYR A 173 8.96 -13.33 12.59
CA TYR A 173 10.20 -14.10 12.46
C TYR A 173 10.86 -14.39 13.82
N TYR A 174 10.83 -13.45 14.76
CA TYR A 174 11.43 -13.63 16.08
C TYR A 174 10.52 -14.40 17.06
N ASP A 175 9.21 -14.46 16.83
CA ASP A 175 8.25 -15.13 17.71
C ASP A 175 7.57 -16.32 16.98
N LEU A 176 8.38 -17.26 16.52
CA LEU A 176 7.91 -18.45 15.81
C LEU A 176 7.00 -19.36 16.66
N GLN A 177 7.03 -19.22 17.99
CA GLN A 177 6.16 -19.99 18.88
C GLN A 177 4.67 -19.68 18.65
N ARG A 178 4.35 -18.44 18.21
CA ARG A 178 2.99 -17.99 17.90
C ARG A 178 2.70 -17.98 16.40
N LEU A 179 3.49 -18.68 15.60
CA LEU A 179 3.34 -18.71 14.13
C LEU A 179 1.90 -19.03 13.67
N PRO A 180 1.14 -19.97 14.25
CA PRO A 180 -0.25 -20.22 13.83
C PRO A 180 -1.17 -19.00 14.00
N LEU A 181 -0.98 -18.21 15.08
CA LEU A 181 -1.73 -16.99 15.32
C LEU A 181 -1.37 -15.91 14.27
N TYR A 182 -0.07 -15.71 14.03
CA TYR A 182 0.40 -14.76 13.01
C TYR A 182 -0.06 -15.16 11.61
N ALA A 183 0.01 -16.45 11.26
CA ALA A 183 -0.47 -16.94 9.97
C ALA A 183 -1.96 -16.66 9.77
N PHE A 184 -2.79 -16.87 10.80
CA PHE A 184 -4.21 -16.50 10.76
C PHE A 184 -4.41 -15.00 10.57
N MET A 185 -3.70 -14.16 11.35
CA MET A 185 -3.79 -12.71 11.24
C MET A 185 -3.39 -12.22 9.85
N TRP A 186 -2.27 -12.73 9.30
CA TRP A 186 -1.81 -12.38 7.96
C TRP A 186 -2.77 -12.84 6.87
N ALA A 187 -3.34 -14.04 6.99
CA ALA A 187 -4.28 -14.57 6.02
C ALA A 187 -5.60 -13.79 5.98
N VAL A 188 -6.11 -13.33 7.13
CA VAL A 188 -7.44 -12.73 7.22
C VAL A 188 -7.43 -11.22 7.00
N PHE A 189 -6.56 -10.47 7.68
CA PHE A 189 -6.64 -8.99 7.67
C PHE A 189 -5.29 -8.25 7.81
N GLY A 190 -4.19 -8.91 8.15
CA GLY A 190 -2.95 -8.25 8.59
C GLY A 190 -2.37 -7.28 7.56
N PHE A 191 -2.17 -7.72 6.32
CA PHE A 191 -1.64 -6.87 5.25
C PHE A 191 -2.62 -5.74 4.89
N GLY A 192 -3.92 -6.06 4.81
CA GLY A 192 -4.97 -5.09 4.51
C GLY A 192 -5.10 -4.00 5.57
N ALA A 193 -4.97 -4.35 6.86
CA ALA A 193 -5.00 -3.38 7.96
C ALA A 193 -3.80 -2.42 7.88
N ILE A 194 -2.60 -2.94 7.61
CA ILE A 194 -1.41 -2.10 7.39
C ILE A 194 -1.63 -1.19 6.19
N ALA A 195 -2.09 -1.72 5.06
CA ALA A 195 -2.35 -0.93 3.86
C ALA A 195 -3.39 0.18 4.12
N MET A 196 -4.45 -0.10 4.89
CA MET A 196 -5.44 0.90 5.27
C MET A 196 -4.83 2.03 6.12
N ILE A 197 -4.01 1.68 7.13
CA ILE A 197 -3.36 2.66 8.00
C ILE A 197 -2.41 3.53 7.17
N VAL A 198 -1.56 2.92 6.35
CA VAL A 198 -0.60 3.63 5.48
C VAL A 198 -1.33 4.52 4.48
N SER A 199 -2.41 4.03 3.85
CA SER A 199 -3.23 4.84 2.94
C SER A 199 -3.83 6.06 3.64
N LYS A 200 -4.34 5.92 4.88
CA LYS A 200 -4.81 7.05 5.69
C LYS A 200 -3.71 8.06 6.01
N MET A 201 -2.48 7.61 6.19
CA MET A 201 -1.33 8.50 6.43
C MET A 201 -0.93 9.29 5.19
N LEU A 202 -1.11 8.74 3.98
CA LEU A 202 -0.66 9.33 2.72
C LEU A 202 -1.76 10.07 1.96
N ILE A 203 -3.03 9.75 2.18
CA ILE A 203 -4.15 10.24 1.35
C ILE A 203 -4.23 11.78 1.29
N LYS A 204 -3.93 12.47 2.40
CA LYS A 204 -3.94 13.94 2.44
C LYS A 204 -2.91 14.55 1.52
N ASP A 205 -1.72 13.93 1.42
CA ASP A 205 -0.68 14.41 0.53
C ASP A 205 -0.97 14.03 -0.93
N PHE A 206 -1.56 12.86 -1.15
CA PHE A 206 -1.91 12.40 -2.50
C PHE A 206 -3.05 13.24 -3.11
N ASN A 207 -4.06 13.59 -2.32
CA ASN A 207 -5.20 14.39 -2.80
C ASN A 207 -4.81 15.77 -3.33
N VAL A 208 -3.65 16.30 -2.93
CA VAL A 208 -3.13 17.58 -3.49
C VAL A 208 -2.73 17.43 -4.97
N TYR A 209 -2.40 16.21 -5.41
CA TYR A 209 -1.87 15.91 -6.74
C TYR A 209 -2.79 15.02 -7.58
N LEU A 210 -3.85 14.49 -6.99
CA LEU A 210 -4.82 13.65 -7.67
C LEU A 210 -6.03 14.49 -8.11
N PRO A 211 -6.62 14.22 -9.30
CA PRO A 211 -7.82 14.92 -9.75
C PRO A 211 -8.98 14.70 -8.76
N GLU A 212 -9.88 15.67 -8.68
CA GLU A 212 -11.12 15.52 -7.92
C GLU A 212 -11.96 14.39 -8.53
N LEU A 213 -12.78 13.74 -7.69
CA LEU A 213 -13.69 12.70 -8.13
C LEU A 213 -15.10 13.27 -8.17
N ASP A 214 -15.87 12.89 -9.19
CA ASP A 214 -17.31 13.16 -9.27
C ASP A 214 -18.10 12.35 -8.21
N GLU A 215 -19.42 12.56 -8.14
CA GLU A 215 -20.31 11.83 -7.24
C GLU A 215 -20.33 10.32 -7.48
N PHE A 216 -19.92 9.85 -8.66
CA PHE A 216 -19.79 8.45 -9.03
C PHE A 216 -18.37 7.90 -8.76
N GLY A 217 -17.46 8.79 -8.31
CA GLY A 217 -16.08 8.45 -7.98
C GLY A 217 -15.17 8.34 -9.21
N TYR A 218 -15.50 8.93 -10.35
CA TYR A 218 -14.62 9.04 -11.51
C TYR A 218 -13.85 10.37 -11.47
N PRO A 219 -12.64 10.46 -12.07
CA PRO A 219 -11.91 11.71 -12.18
C PRO A 219 -12.73 12.75 -12.95
N VAL A 220 -12.88 13.94 -12.38
CA VAL A 220 -13.46 15.08 -13.10
C VAL A 220 -12.44 15.49 -14.16
N GLU A 221 -12.82 15.44 -15.45
CA GLU A 221 -12.00 15.98 -16.54
C GLU A 221 -12.03 17.50 -16.44
N GLU A 222 -10.91 18.13 -16.08
CA GLU A 222 -10.73 19.58 -16.20
C GLU A 222 -10.79 19.97 -17.69
N GLY A 223 -11.93 20.47 -18.17
CA GLY A 223 -11.99 21.03 -19.52
C GLY A 223 -13.23 20.82 -20.38
N GLN A 224 -14.31 20.25 -19.86
CA GLN A 224 -15.62 20.44 -20.48
C GLN A 224 -16.33 21.64 -19.83
N GLU A 225 -15.80 22.84 -20.05
CA GLU A 225 -16.69 24.00 -20.11
C GLU A 225 -17.73 23.71 -21.19
N ASP A 226 -19.00 23.77 -20.77
CA ASP A 226 -20.16 23.62 -21.64
C ASP A 226 -19.97 24.46 -22.93
N GLY A 227 -19.48 23.78 -23.97
CA GLY A 227 -19.47 24.36 -25.27
C GLY A 227 -20.90 24.55 -25.70
N GLU A 228 -21.41 25.77 -25.54
CA GLU A 228 -22.60 26.23 -26.21
C GLU A 228 -22.54 25.78 -27.66
N MET A 229 -23.47 24.92 -28.07
CA MET A 229 -23.65 24.61 -29.48
C MET A 229 -23.97 25.95 -30.20
N PRO A 230 -23.19 26.38 -31.22
CA PRO A 230 -23.60 27.50 -32.01
C PRO A 230 -24.89 27.16 -32.73
N ASP A 231 -25.92 27.96 -32.51
CA ASP A 231 -27.17 27.93 -33.25
C ASP A 231 -26.87 28.00 -34.77
N LEU A 232 -27.30 26.95 -35.47
CA LEU A 232 -27.45 26.91 -36.92
C LEU A 232 -28.91 26.76 -37.28
#